data_9e33e0ed823f45c2f03d739cf7d61ffc
#
_entry.id   9e33e0ed823f45c2f03d739cf7d61ffc
#
_cell.length_a   1.000
_cell.length_b   1.000
_cell.length_c   1.000
_cell.angle_alpha   90.00
_cell.angle_beta   90.00
_cell.angle_gamma   90.00
#
_symmetry.space_group_name_H-M   'P 1'
#
loop_
_entity.id
_entity.type
_entity.pdbx_description
1 polymer ?
#
loop_
_entity_poly.entity_id
_entity_poly.type
_entity_poly.pdbx_seq_one_letter_code
_entity_poly.pdbx_strand_id
1 'polypeptide(L)'
;TTTNVVKIKTAAGTGYTIRSGAVTQVVNDGTSVWGTNAAGLGFGTAASADIGVCAANIADVSLADLRYVRTSVTANTTVRGDFVVEAGSLKIGTSARAYNPITTLTDAASITSDFALGNNFLVTLAGNRTLAAPTNAVAGQSGSIYIIQDGTGSRTLGYNTVFQFVSATVPTLSTGASDVDMLVYMARSAATIDAVVLKNFDR
;
A
#
# COMPACT_ATOMS: atom_id res chain seq x y z
N THR A 1 47.45 -5.36 31.72
CA THR A 1 46.07 -5.71 31.31
C THR A 1 46.12 -6.40 29.95
N THR A 2 46.04 -7.70 29.96
CA THR A 2 46.06 -8.52 28.74
C THR A 2 44.74 -8.29 27.99
N THR A 3 44.83 -7.70 26.83
CA THR A 3 43.65 -7.51 25.95
C THR A 3 43.40 -8.82 25.23
N ASN A 4 42.42 -9.59 25.66
CA ASN A 4 42.04 -10.80 24.96
C ASN A 4 41.35 -10.41 23.65
N VAL A 5 41.97 -10.79 22.54
CA VAL A 5 41.43 -10.59 21.19
C VAL A 5 40.98 -11.94 20.66
N VAL A 6 39.70 -12.07 20.37
CA VAL A 6 39.17 -13.24 19.68
C VAL A 6 39.15 -12.96 18.18
N LYS A 7 39.86 -13.78 17.39
CA LYS A 7 39.83 -13.72 15.94
C LYS A 7 38.94 -14.86 15.42
N ILE A 8 37.84 -14.52 14.76
CA ILE A 8 36.97 -15.47 14.07
C ILE A 8 37.36 -15.42 12.60
N LYS A 9 37.81 -16.54 12.05
CA LYS A 9 38.17 -16.65 10.62
C LYS A 9 37.12 -17.48 9.89
N THR A 10 36.72 -17.04 8.72
CA THR A 10 35.99 -17.86 7.76
C THR A 10 36.92 -18.85 7.08
N ALA A 11 36.40 -19.90 6.46
CA ALA A 11 37.17 -20.87 5.67
C ALA A 11 37.99 -20.21 4.53
N ALA A 12 37.57 -19.02 4.09
CA ALA A 12 38.27 -18.23 3.05
C ALA A 12 39.39 -17.31 3.61
N GLY A 13 39.68 -17.34 4.90
CA GLY A 13 40.81 -16.63 5.51
C GLY A 13 40.55 -15.15 5.87
N THR A 14 39.44 -14.57 5.52
CA THR A 14 39.02 -13.23 5.97
C THR A 14 38.47 -13.33 7.38
N GLY A 15 39.03 -12.61 8.33
CA GLY A 15 38.65 -12.66 9.74
C GLY A 15 38.25 -11.31 10.29
N TYR A 16 37.28 -11.33 11.22
CA TYR A 16 36.94 -10.17 12.01
C TYR A 16 37.64 -10.19 13.35
N THR A 17 38.10 -9.03 13.77
CA THR A 17 38.74 -8.87 15.08
C THR A 17 37.74 -8.27 16.05
N ILE A 18 37.43 -9.01 17.11
CA ILE A 18 36.55 -8.55 18.18
C ILE A 18 37.41 -8.12 19.35
N ARG A 19 37.29 -6.88 19.81
CA ARG A 19 37.99 -6.34 20.95
C ARG A 19 37.29 -6.75 22.25
N SER A 20 38.07 -7.02 23.28
CA SER A 20 37.58 -7.35 24.63
C SER A 20 36.60 -6.31 25.15
N GLY A 21 35.49 -6.76 25.73
CA GLY A 21 34.46 -5.91 26.33
C GLY A 21 33.41 -5.35 25.34
N ALA A 22 33.60 -5.60 24.05
CA ALA A 22 32.71 -5.02 23.03
C ALA A 22 31.54 -5.93 22.60
N VAL A 23 31.62 -7.23 22.88
CA VAL A 23 30.62 -8.21 22.40
C VAL A 23 30.17 -9.13 23.53
N THR A 24 28.88 -9.28 23.71
CA THR A 24 28.29 -10.19 24.70
C THR A 24 27.90 -11.54 24.11
N GLN A 25 27.60 -11.59 22.83
CA GLN A 25 27.25 -12.81 22.12
C GLN A 25 27.75 -12.78 20.67
N VAL A 26 28.19 -13.89 20.16
CA VAL A 26 28.52 -14.11 18.75
C VAL A 26 27.77 -15.33 18.29
N VAL A 27 27.01 -15.17 17.22
CA VAL A 27 26.21 -16.24 16.61
C VAL A 27 26.77 -16.51 15.21
N ASN A 28 26.90 -17.78 14.85
CA ASN A 28 27.31 -18.23 13.53
C ASN A 28 26.23 -19.16 12.98
N ASP A 29 25.65 -18.80 11.85
CA ASP A 29 24.62 -19.60 11.16
C ASP A 29 25.18 -20.48 10.03
N GLY A 30 26.51 -20.58 9.94
CA GLY A 30 27.22 -21.30 8.88
C GLY A 30 27.56 -20.44 7.66
N THR A 31 26.94 -19.29 7.50
CA THR A 31 27.16 -18.37 6.36
C THR A 31 27.64 -16.99 6.84
N SER A 32 27.20 -16.55 8.00
CA SER A 32 27.48 -15.23 8.54
C SER A 32 27.79 -15.28 10.04
N VAL A 33 28.56 -14.32 10.52
CA VAL A 33 28.91 -14.16 11.93
C VAL A 33 28.34 -12.84 12.44
N TRP A 34 27.55 -12.89 13.49
CA TRP A 34 26.88 -11.74 14.11
C TRP A 34 27.39 -11.51 15.51
N GLY A 35 27.48 -10.26 15.93
CA GLY A 35 27.90 -9.91 17.29
C GLY A 35 27.01 -8.81 17.88
N THR A 36 26.66 -8.95 19.16
CA THR A 36 25.96 -7.92 19.94
C THR A 36 26.89 -7.37 21.01
N ASN A 37 26.83 -6.07 21.28
CA ASN A 37 27.54 -5.45 22.39
C ASN A 37 26.64 -5.16 23.58
N ALA A 38 27.22 -4.91 24.76
CA ALA A 38 26.46 -4.63 25.99
C ALA A 38 25.65 -3.32 25.96
N ALA A 39 25.85 -2.47 24.97
CA ALA A 39 25.13 -1.19 24.79
C ALA A 39 23.97 -1.28 23.77
N GLY A 40 23.66 -2.47 23.29
CA GLY A 40 22.64 -2.69 22.25
C GLY A 40 23.26 -3.01 20.88
N LEU A 41 22.42 -3.26 19.91
CA LEU A 41 22.81 -3.61 18.54
C LEU A 41 23.63 -2.48 17.91
N GLY A 42 24.95 -2.55 18.05
CA GLY A 42 25.90 -1.70 17.32
C GLY A 42 26.15 -2.32 15.95
N PHE A 43 25.40 -1.95 14.94
CA PHE A 43 25.84 -2.17 13.57
C PHE A 43 27.02 -1.21 13.33
N GLY A 44 28.22 -1.76 13.24
CA GLY A 44 29.37 -0.99 12.74
C GLY A 44 29.00 -0.38 11.39
N THR A 45 29.64 0.72 11.04
CA THR A 45 29.55 1.41 9.75
C THR A 45 30.03 0.54 8.58
N ALA A 46 29.48 -0.66 8.45
CA ALA A 46 29.58 -1.46 7.24
C ALA A 46 28.51 -0.94 6.28
N ALA A 47 28.93 -0.73 5.06
CA ALA A 47 28.17 -0.12 3.98
C ALA A 47 26.70 -0.53 3.96
N SER A 48 25.86 0.38 3.59
CA SER A 48 24.39 0.31 3.45
C SER A 48 23.85 -0.84 2.59
N ALA A 49 24.67 -1.77 2.15
CA ALA A 49 24.31 -2.95 1.38
C ALA A 49 23.84 -4.14 2.24
N ASP A 50 24.21 -4.19 3.54
CA ASP A 50 23.99 -5.40 4.36
C ASP A 50 22.71 -5.38 5.20
N ILE A 51 21.95 -4.30 5.18
CA ILE A 51 20.65 -4.24 5.90
C ILE A 51 19.58 -5.08 5.19
N GLY A 52 19.81 -5.45 3.94
CA GLY A 52 18.87 -6.25 3.14
C GLY A 52 18.71 -7.71 3.58
N VAL A 53 19.66 -8.25 4.37
CA VAL A 53 19.67 -9.69 4.71
C VAL A 53 18.90 -10.00 6.00
N CYS A 54 18.65 -9.02 6.85
CA CYS A 54 17.88 -9.23 8.08
C CYS A 54 16.37 -9.41 7.84
N ALA A 55 15.87 -9.13 6.64
CA ALA A 55 14.43 -9.18 6.35
C ALA A 55 13.87 -10.59 6.24
N ALA A 56 14.69 -11.63 6.12
CA ALA A 56 14.19 -12.99 5.90
C ALA A 56 13.81 -13.75 7.18
N ASN A 57 14.23 -13.30 8.36
CA ASN A 57 14.01 -14.04 9.62
C ASN A 57 13.76 -13.15 10.86
N ILE A 58 13.19 -11.97 10.69
CA ILE A 58 12.72 -11.20 11.84
C ILE A 58 11.27 -11.61 12.11
N ALA A 59 11.09 -12.84 12.60
CA ALA A 59 9.80 -13.27 13.11
C ALA A 59 9.52 -12.72 14.52
N ASP A 60 10.50 -12.07 15.16
CA ASP A 60 10.35 -11.66 16.56
C ASP A 60 11.27 -10.49 16.94
N VAL A 61 11.25 -9.41 16.19
CA VAL A 61 11.72 -8.13 16.74
C VAL A 61 10.50 -7.51 17.42
N SER A 62 10.44 -7.63 18.74
CA SER A 62 9.49 -6.88 19.54
C SER A 62 9.62 -5.40 19.14
N LEU A 63 8.53 -4.83 18.64
CA LEU A 63 8.43 -3.48 18.06
C LEU A 63 8.86 -2.34 19.01
N ALA A 64 9.25 -2.64 20.23
CA ALA A 64 9.79 -1.67 21.18
C ALA A 64 11.14 -1.06 20.72
N ASP A 65 11.87 -1.71 19.84
CA ASP A 65 13.21 -1.27 19.38
C ASP A 65 13.26 -0.71 17.96
N LEU A 66 12.17 -0.78 17.20
CA LEU A 66 12.07 -0.14 15.87
C LEU A 66 11.80 1.37 15.98
N ARG A 67 12.46 2.06 16.91
CA ARG A 67 12.29 3.51 17.07
C ARG A 67 12.73 4.33 15.86
N TYR A 68 13.42 3.69 14.91
CA TYR A 68 13.92 4.45 13.78
C TYR A 68 14.28 3.58 12.58
N VAL A 69 13.30 3.29 11.72
CA VAL A 69 13.64 2.94 10.34
C VAL A 69 13.93 4.24 9.60
N ARG A 70 15.17 4.74 9.72
CA ARG A 70 15.67 5.75 8.79
C ARG A 70 16.00 5.08 7.48
N THR A 71 15.06 4.93 6.61
CA THR A 71 15.36 4.70 5.22
C THR A 71 15.60 6.05 4.56
N SER A 72 16.86 6.52 4.62
CA SER A 72 17.33 7.48 3.64
C SER A 72 17.52 6.71 2.34
N VAL A 73 16.45 6.25 1.74
CA VAL A 73 16.48 5.55 0.45
C VAL A 73 16.16 6.53 -0.64
N THR A 74 17.08 6.70 -1.55
CA THR A 74 16.88 7.35 -2.85
C THR A 74 16.07 6.47 -3.82
N ALA A 75 15.62 5.28 -3.37
CA ALA A 75 14.82 4.34 -4.15
C ALA A 75 13.48 4.07 -3.46
N ASN A 76 12.46 3.78 -4.24
CA ASN A 76 11.13 3.42 -3.74
C ASN A 76 11.21 2.15 -2.89
N THR A 77 10.75 2.24 -1.64
CA THR A 77 10.57 1.06 -0.78
C THR A 77 9.17 0.53 -1.01
N THR A 78 9.07 -0.70 -1.49
CA THR A 78 7.78 -1.38 -1.67
C THR A 78 7.50 -2.24 -0.43
N VAL A 79 6.41 -1.97 0.26
CA VAL A 79 5.85 -2.86 1.28
C VAL A 79 4.94 -3.85 0.55
N ARG A 80 5.25 -5.15 0.66
CA ARG A 80 4.38 -6.21 0.14
C ARG A 80 3.52 -6.72 1.30
N GLY A 81 2.20 -6.61 1.16
CA GLY A 81 1.24 -6.92 2.21
C GLY A 81 0.69 -5.66 2.87
N ASP A 82 -0.03 -5.84 3.95
CA ASP A 82 -0.69 -4.75 4.66
C ASP A 82 0.31 -3.95 5.49
N PHE A 83 0.20 -2.64 5.43
CA PHE A 83 0.84 -1.75 6.40
C PHE A 83 -0.19 -1.39 7.47
N VAL A 84 -0.07 -2.01 8.63
CA VAL A 84 -1.01 -1.82 9.74
C VAL A 84 -0.40 -0.90 10.80
N VAL A 85 -1.13 0.15 11.17
CA VAL A 85 -0.82 0.99 12.34
C VAL A 85 -1.82 0.64 13.44
N GLU A 86 -1.41 -0.20 14.38
CA GLU A 86 -2.29 -0.70 15.45
C GLU A 86 -2.64 0.38 16.48
N ALA A 87 -1.71 1.30 16.75
CA ALA A 87 -1.93 2.43 17.64
C ALA A 87 -1.13 3.65 17.19
N GLY A 88 -1.70 4.84 17.38
CA GLY A 88 -1.05 6.08 16.97
C GLY A 88 -1.55 6.60 15.63
N SER A 89 -0.70 7.28 14.88
CA SER A 89 -1.06 7.94 13.62
C SER A 89 -0.02 7.67 12.53
N LEU A 90 -0.50 7.45 11.30
CA LEU A 90 0.35 7.52 10.12
C LEU A 90 0.56 8.99 9.76
N LYS A 91 1.78 9.50 9.96
CA LYS A 91 2.15 10.87 9.59
C LYS A 91 2.88 10.87 8.25
N ILE A 92 2.28 11.52 7.27
CA ILE A 92 2.93 11.81 5.99
C ILE A 92 3.68 13.15 6.14
N GLY A 93 4.96 13.18 5.77
CA GLY A 93 5.79 14.38 5.87
C GLY A 93 5.28 15.54 5.00
N THR A 94 5.70 16.76 5.29
CA THR A 94 5.21 17.99 4.62
C THR A 94 5.47 18.03 3.12
N SER A 95 6.48 17.30 2.63
CA SER A 95 6.81 17.20 1.20
C SER A 95 6.41 15.84 0.58
N ALA A 96 5.71 15.00 1.36
CA ALA A 96 5.25 13.69 0.91
C ALA A 96 3.76 13.72 0.56
N ARG A 97 3.34 12.83 -0.32
CA ARG A 97 1.95 12.66 -0.74
C ARG A 97 1.53 11.22 -0.55
N ALA A 98 0.30 11.03 -0.05
CA ALA A 98 -0.39 9.76 -0.15
C ALA A 98 -1.45 9.90 -1.26
N TYR A 99 -1.46 9.01 -2.22
CA TYR A 99 -2.46 8.99 -3.27
C TYR A 99 -2.76 7.56 -3.71
N ASN A 100 -4.01 7.34 -4.10
CA ASN A 100 -4.41 6.10 -4.73
C ASN A 100 -4.49 6.34 -6.24
N PRO A 101 -3.78 5.57 -7.07
CA PRO A 101 -3.88 5.67 -8.52
C PRO A 101 -5.32 5.48 -9.00
N ILE A 102 -5.63 6.05 -10.16
CA ILE A 102 -6.92 5.82 -10.84
C ILE A 102 -6.75 4.61 -11.77
N THR A 103 -7.56 3.58 -11.58
CA THR A 103 -7.59 2.38 -12.43
C THR A 103 -8.66 2.54 -13.51
N THR A 104 -8.27 2.43 -14.78
CA THR A 104 -9.23 2.46 -15.89
C THR A 104 -9.97 1.14 -15.99
N LEU A 105 -11.31 1.21 -15.95
CA LEU A 105 -12.18 0.06 -16.15
C LEU A 105 -12.43 -0.18 -17.65
N THR A 106 -12.60 -1.43 -18.01
CA THR A 106 -12.98 -1.80 -19.38
C THR A 106 -14.45 -1.50 -19.61
N ASP A 107 -14.77 -0.73 -20.67
CA ASP A 107 -16.16 -0.52 -21.11
C ASP A 107 -16.73 -1.83 -21.68
N ALA A 108 -17.82 -2.28 -21.09
CA ALA A 108 -18.53 -3.48 -21.46
C ALA A 108 -20.04 -3.34 -21.13
N ALA A 109 -20.90 -4.19 -21.65
CA ALA A 109 -22.31 -4.18 -21.32
C ALA A 109 -22.56 -4.22 -19.81
N SER A 110 -21.72 -4.97 -19.08
CA SER A 110 -21.63 -4.98 -17.62
C SER A 110 -20.21 -4.61 -17.23
N ILE A 111 -20.04 -3.45 -16.61
CA ILE A 111 -18.75 -2.92 -16.16
C ILE A 111 -18.45 -3.50 -14.78
N THR A 112 -17.32 -4.18 -14.64
CA THR A 112 -16.84 -4.73 -13.36
C THR A 112 -15.72 -3.88 -12.81
N SER A 113 -15.70 -3.68 -11.50
CA SER A 113 -14.60 -3.06 -10.75
C SER A 113 -14.06 -4.03 -9.73
N ASP A 114 -12.75 -4.18 -9.68
CA ASP A 114 -12.08 -4.96 -8.64
C ASP A 114 -11.52 -4.00 -7.60
N PHE A 115 -12.12 -3.99 -6.41
CA PHE A 115 -11.74 -3.08 -5.34
C PHE A 115 -10.41 -3.47 -4.66
N ALA A 116 -9.87 -4.66 -4.94
CA ALA A 116 -8.49 -4.97 -4.56
C ALA A 116 -7.45 -4.19 -5.37
N LEU A 117 -7.80 -3.67 -6.56
CA LEU A 117 -6.88 -2.91 -7.42
C LEU A 117 -6.79 -1.42 -7.06
N GLY A 118 -7.62 -0.93 -6.14
CA GLY A 118 -7.58 0.45 -5.68
C GLY A 118 -8.94 0.98 -5.24
N ASN A 119 -8.97 2.28 -4.98
CA ASN A 119 -10.18 2.97 -4.51
C ASN A 119 -10.74 3.92 -5.58
N ASN A 120 -9.95 4.28 -6.58
CA ASN A 120 -10.36 5.24 -7.60
C ASN A 120 -10.33 4.60 -8.97
N PHE A 121 -11.42 4.77 -9.71
CA PHE A 121 -11.62 4.17 -11.02
C PHE A 121 -12.10 5.20 -12.02
N LEU A 122 -11.97 4.86 -13.30
CA LEU A 122 -12.45 5.67 -14.42
C LEU A 122 -13.00 4.76 -15.50
N VAL A 123 -14.11 5.15 -16.13
CA VAL A 123 -14.64 4.50 -17.32
C VAL A 123 -15.19 5.54 -18.30
N THR A 124 -14.94 5.35 -19.59
CA THR A 124 -15.63 6.08 -20.68
C THR A 124 -16.68 5.16 -21.28
N LEU A 125 -17.94 5.58 -21.23
CA LEU A 125 -19.08 4.81 -21.72
C LEU A 125 -19.18 4.93 -23.24
N ALA A 126 -19.05 3.84 -23.97
CA ALA A 126 -19.30 3.78 -25.42
C ALA A 126 -20.73 3.30 -25.74
N GLY A 127 -21.60 3.13 -24.74
CA GLY A 127 -22.97 2.69 -24.88
C GLY A 127 -23.71 2.70 -23.55
N ASN A 128 -24.97 2.28 -23.57
CA ASN A 128 -25.74 2.06 -22.34
C ASN A 128 -25.15 0.86 -21.58
N ARG A 129 -24.83 1.03 -20.31
CA ARG A 129 -24.08 0.06 -19.50
C ARG A 129 -24.77 -0.20 -18.16
N THR A 130 -24.30 -1.24 -17.48
CA THR A 130 -24.63 -1.52 -16.09
C THR A 130 -23.33 -1.62 -15.28
N LEU A 131 -23.23 -0.91 -14.18
CA LEU A 131 -22.17 -1.09 -13.20
C LEU A 131 -22.51 -2.32 -12.35
N ALA A 132 -21.72 -3.37 -12.49
CA ALA A 132 -21.88 -4.62 -11.75
C ALA A 132 -21.50 -4.44 -10.27
N ALA A 133 -21.84 -5.41 -9.44
CA ALA A 133 -21.30 -5.49 -8.09
C ALA A 133 -19.76 -5.53 -8.17
N PRO A 134 -19.05 -4.72 -7.40
CA PRO A 134 -17.59 -4.80 -7.34
C PRO A 134 -17.15 -6.12 -6.72
N THR A 135 -15.99 -6.61 -7.12
CA THR A 135 -15.32 -7.72 -6.45
C THR A 135 -14.37 -7.20 -5.37
N ASN A 136 -14.07 -8.04 -4.39
CA ASN A 136 -13.08 -7.77 -3.34
C ASN A 136 -13.33 -6.46 -2.53
N ALA A 137 -14.57 -6.03 -2.43
CA ALA A 137 -14.91 -4.88 -1.59
C ALA A 137 -14.75 -5.22 -0.11
N VAL A 138 -14.17 -4.29 0.66
CA VAL A 138 -13.95 -4.43 2.10
C VAL A 138 -14.74 -3.35 2.85
N ALA A 139 -15.34 -3.71 3.98
CA ALA A 139 -16.04 -2.74 4.83
C ALA A 139 -15.12 -1.59 5.25
N GLY A 140 -15.60 -0.35 5.11
CA GLY A 140 -14.82 0.87 5.36
C GLY A 140 -14.04 1.38 4.14
N GLN A 141 -13.95 0.62 3.04
CA GLN A 141 -13.33 1.08 1.81
C GLN A 141 -14.15 2.20 1.18
N SER A 142 -13.50 3.30 0.81
CA SER A 142 -14.13 4.44 0.16
C SER A 142 -13.32 4.92 -1.03
N GLY A 143 -14.00 5.52 -2.00
CA GLY A 143 -13.34 6.02 -3.20
C GLY A 143 -14.31 6.64 -4.19
N SER A 144 -13.88 6.68 -5.45
CA SER A 144 -14.64 7.29 -6.54
C SER A 144 -14.52 6.52 -7.85
N ILE A 145 -15.56 6.62 -8.67
CA ILE A 145 -15.58 6.15 -10.05
C ILE A 145 -15.93 7.32 -10.95
N TYR A 146 -15.00 7.78 -11.76
CA TYR A 146 -15.27 8.75 -12.81
C TYR A 146 -15.98 8.06 -13.98
N ILE A 147 -17.10 8.62 -14.40
CA ILE A 147 -17.94 8.13 -15.48
C ILE A 147 -17.97 9.19 -16.55
N ILE A 148 -17.42 8.90 -17.72
CA ILE A 148 -17.26 9.84 -18.82
C ILE A 148 -18.18 9.43 -19.95
N GLN A 149 -18.94 10.36 -20.49
CA GLN A 149 -19.68 10.17 -21.74
C GLN A 149 -18.69 10.10 -22.90
N ASP A 150 -18.98 9.29 -23.90
CA ASP A 150 -18.22 9.32 -25.16
C ASP A 150 -18.51 10.60 -25.98
N GLY A 151 -17.91 10.72 -27.17
CA GLY A 151 -18.13 11.85 -28.07
C GLY A 151 -19.57 11.96 -28.62
N THR A 152 -20.42 10.98 -28.39
CA THR A 152 -21.85 10.98 -28.76
C THR A 152 -22.73 11.48 -27.62
N GLY A 153 -22.37 11.13 -26.37
CA GLY A 153 -23.19 11.42 -25.19
C GLY A 153 -24.44 10.57 -25.07
N SER A 154 -25.30 10.94 -24.12
CA SER A 154 -26.61 10.29 -23.84
C SER A 154 -26.50 8.82 -23.46
N ARG A 155 -25.35 8.36 -22.97
CA ARG A 155 -25.18 7.01 -22.45
C ARG A 155 -25.80 6.91 -21.07
N THR A 156 -26.48 5.81 -20.80
CA THR A 156 -27.09 5.53 -19.50
C THR A 156 -26.29 4.50 -18.73
N LEU A 157 -26.31 4.60 -17.40
CA LEU A 157 -25.71 3.64 -16.50
C LEU A 157 -26.77 3.10 -15.53
N GLY A 158 -27.01 1.79 -15.60
CA GLY A 158 -27.70 1.06 -14.55
C GLY A 158 -26.73 0.66 -13.43
N TYR A 159 -27.27 0.33 -12.29
CA TYR A 159 -26.45 -0.04 -11.12
C TYR A 159 -26.94 -1.37 -10.53
N ASN A 160 -25.98 -2.20 -10.13
CA ASN A 160 -26.31 -3.40 -9.36
C ASN A 160 -26.91 -3.01 -8.00
N THR A 161 -27.77 -3.86 -7.46
CA THR A 161 -28.51 -3.62 -6.20
C THR A 161 -27.61 -3.51 -4.97
N VAL A 162 -26.33 -3.85 -5.05
CA VAL A 162 -25.37 -3.60 -3.97
C VAL A 162 -25.11 -2.10 -3.73
N PHE A 163 -25.32 -1.26 -4.77
CA PHE A 163 -25.21 0.19 -4.66
C PHE A 163 -26.50 0.76 -4.06
N GLN A 164 -26.37 1.41 -2.93
CA GLN A 164 -27.47 2.06 -2.21
C GLN A 164 -27.35 3.57 -2.40
N PHE A 165 -28.39 4.17 -2.95
CA PHE A 165 -28.46 5.61 -3.19
C PHE A 165 -29.37 6.31 -2.19
N VAL A 166 -29.14 7.59 -2.00
CA VAL A 166 -29.94 8.44 -1.09
C VAL A 166 -31.42 8.34 -1.48
N SER A 167 -32.28 8.10 -0.48
CA SER A 167 -33.73 7.92 -0.65
C SER A 167 -34.11 6.82 -1.66
N ALA A 168 -33.24 5.82 -1.84
CA ALA A 168 -33.42 4.75 -2.82
C ALA A 168 -33.65 5.25 -4.27
N THR A 169 -33.23 6.47 -4.58
CA THR A 169 -33.38 7.07 -5.91
C THR A 169 -32.15 6.80 -6.74
N VAL A 170 -32.31 5.98 -7.78
CA VAL A 170 -31.22 5.66 -8.71
C VAL A 170 -30.86 6.92 -9.52
N PRO A 171 -29.59 7.38 -9.48
CA PRO A 171 -29.20 8.58 -10.18
C PRO A 171 -29.10 8.37 -11.69
N THR A 172 -29.43 9.41 -12.46
CA THR A 172 -29.17 9.49 -13.89
C THR A 172 -27.87 10.24 -14.14
N LEU A 173 -27.18 9.92 -15.23
CA LEU A 173 -25.97 10.64 -15.64
C LEU A 173 -26.28 11.95 -16.38
N SER A 174 -25.28 12.82 -16.49
CA SER A 174 -25.23 13.92 -17.44
C SER A 174 -25.23 13.37 -18.87
N THR A 175 -25.75 14.11 -19.84
CA THR A 175 -26.04 13.58 -21.18
C THR A 175 -25.20 14.22 -22.29
N GLY A 176 -24.48 15.30 -22.02
CA GLY A 176 -23.64 15.94 -23.02
C GLY A 176 -22.48 15.04 -23.46
N ALA A 177 -22.01 15.23 -24.67
CA ALA A 177 -20.81 14.57 -25.17
C ALA A 177 -19.62 14.92 -24.30
N SER A 178 -18.91 13.90 -23.87
CA SER A 178 -17.73 14.02 -22.99
C SER A 178 -18.02 14.59 -21.58
N ASP A 179 -19.28 14.71 -21.17
CA ASP A 179 -19.62 15.06 -19.79
C ASP A 179 -18.97 14.08 -18.82
N VAL A 180 -18.59 14.59 -17.65
CA VAL A 180 -17.96 13.81 -16.60
C VAL A 180 -18.82 13.85 -15.35
N ASP A 181 -19.23 12.68 -14.89
CA ASP A 181 -19.86 12.47 -13.59
C ASP A 181 -18.91 11.69 -12.68
N MET A 182 -19.11 11.79 -11.37
CA MET A 182 -18.34 11.05 -10.39
C MET A 182 -19.26 10.35 -9.40
N LEU A 183 -19.21 9.03 -9.37
CA LEU A 183 -19.81 8.25 -8.30
C LEU A 183 -18.82 8.17 -7.14
N VAL A 184 -19.20 8.73 -6.00
CA VAL A 184 -18.47 8.62 -4.73
C VAL A 184 -19.11 7.51 -3.91
N TYR A 185 -18.31 6.65 -3.29
CA TYR A 185 -18.83 5.50 -2.57
C TYR A 185 -18.12 5.24 -1.24
N MET A 186 -18.86 4.55 -0.36
CA MET A 186 -18.32 3.91 0.86
C MET A 186 -18.96 2.54 1.02
N ALA A 187 -18.13 1.51 1.14
CA ALA A 187 -18.59 0.15 1.41
C ALA A 187 -18.92 -0.02 2.90
N ARG A 188 -20.19 -0.20 3.24
CA ARG A 188 -20.60 -0.64 4.59
C ARG A 188 -20.27 -2.11 4.82
N SER A 189 -20.28 -2.90 3.77
CA SER A 189 -19.90 -4.30 3.74
C SER A 189 -19.47 -4.69 2.33
N ALA A 190 -18.99 -5.91 2.12
CA ALA A 190 -18.69 -6.42 0.78
C ALA A 190 -19.93 -6.46 -0.16
N ALA A 191 -21.15 -6.46 0.41
CA ALA A 191 -22.41 -6.56 -0.34
C ALA A 191 -23.29 -5.29 -0.26
N THR A 192 -22.83 -4.22 0.38
CA THR A 192 -23.59 -3.00 0.56
C THR A 192 -22.70 -1.78 0.43
N ILE A 193 -22.92 -0.99 -0.60
CA ILE A 193 -22.10 0.16 -0.96
C ILE A 193 -22.98 1.38 -1.04
N ASP A 194 -22.81 2.31 -0.11
CA ASP A 194 -23.50 3.59 -0.16
C ASP A 194 -22.84 4.46 -1.21
N ALA A 195 -23.63 5.08 -2.07
CA ALA A 195 -23.10 5.86 -3.17
C ALA A 195 -23.93 7.11 -3.45
N VAL A 196 -23.24 8.10 -4.02
CA VAL A 196 -23.85 9.32 -4.56
C VAL A 196 -23.18 9.65 -5.89
N VAL A 197 -23.93 10.15 -6.85
CA VAL A 197 -23.38 10.65 -8.11
C VAL A 197 -23.38 12.17 -8.10
N LEU A 198 -22.20 12.74 -8.22
CA LEU A 198 -21.99 14.14 -8.49
C LEU A 198 -21.88 14.33 -9.99
N LYS A 199 -22.58 15.33 -10.54
CA LYS A 199 -22.80 15.44 -11.96
C LYS A 199 -22.11 16.65 -12.56
N ASN A 200 -21.78 16.50 -13.85
CA ASN A 200 -21.40 17.59 -14.74
C ASN A 200 -20.19 18.37 -14.22
N PHE A 201 -19.06 17.66 -14.03
CA PHE A 201 -17.80 18.34 -13.78
C PHE A 201 -17.36 19.05 -15.03
N ASP A 202 -17.45 20.38 -15.02
CA ASP A 202 -17.06 21.23 -16.13
C ASP A 202 -15.57 21.07 -16.47
N ARG A 203 -15.25 21.25 -17.74
CA ARG A 203 -13.89 21.25 -18.28
C ARG A 203 -13.30 22.64 -18.30
#